data_0dc81f0e15541a677ff794005a57d2db
#
_entry.id   0dc81f0e15541a677ff794005a57d2db
#
_cell.length_a   1.000
_cell.length_b   1.000
_cell.length_c   1.000
_cell.angle_alpha   90.00
_cell.angle_beta   90.00
_cell.angle_gamma   90.00
#
_symmetry.space_group_name_H-M   'P 1'
#
loop_
_entity.id
_entity.type
_entity.pdbx_description
1 polymer ?
#
loop_
_entity_poly.entity_id
_entity_poly.type
_entity_poly.pdbx_seq_one_letter_code
_entity_poly.pdbx_strand_id
1 'polypeptide(L)'
;MNEGIYIAVSGALKQEKKMSVIANNLANVNSPGFKRDQLVFESLLPPFKDKNDLTFEKSRNALLPPEQSNSNVAYVGVAGFATDFGQGGLEQTNNVFDVALDGKGFFAVNTPDGTAYTRKGRFHLDPNNRLVDVNGNSVQAQGGGDVVVQGLGGKITIDA
;
A
#
# COMPACT_ATOMS: atom_id res chain seq x y z
N MET A 1 26.21 27.95 12.41
CA MET A 1 24.80 28.39 12.38
C MET A 1 23.93 27.65 11.36
N ASN A 2 24.50 26.82 10.50
CA ASN A 2 23.70 26.13 9.44
C ASN A 2 23.09 24.78 9.86
N GLU A 3 23.57 24.13 10.90
CA GLU A 3 23.08 22.79 11.32
C GLU A 3 21.62 22.80 11.73
N GLY A 4 21.17 23.81 12.49
CA GLY A 4 19.78 23.94 12.89
C GLY A 4 18.81 24.09 11.70
N ILE A 5 19.26 24.73 10.63
CA ILE A 5 18.46 24.89 9.40
C ILE A 5 18.29 23.53 8.71
N TYR A 6 19.35 22.73 8.60
CA TYR A 6 19.26 21.40 7.98
C TYR A 6 18.35 20.44 8.77
N ILE A 7 18.40 20.50 10.12
CA ILE A 7 17.50 19.72 10.97
C ILE A 7 16.05 20.17 10.74
N ALA A 8 15.80 21.48 10.73
CA ALA A 8 14.47 22.03 10.50
C ALA A 8 13.92 21.65 9.11
N VAL A 9 14.75 21.76 8.06
CA VAL A 9 14.39 21.35 6.69
C VAL A 9 14.12 19.86 6.62
N SER A 10 14.95 19.02 7.21
CA SER A 10 14.70 17.56 7.25
C SER A 10 13.41 17.22 7.97
N GLY A 11 13.07 17.94 9.05
CA GLY A 11 11.79 17.82 9.75
C GLY A 11 10.60 18.24 8.89
N ALA A 12 10.73 19.35 8.16
CA ALA A 12 9.69 19.85 7.25
C ALA A 12 9.41 18.87 6.10
N LEU A 13 10.45 18.34 5.44
CA LEU A 13 10.32 17.34 4.38
C LEU A 13 9.60 16.07 4.86
N LYS A 14 9.82 15.65 6.11
CA LYS A 14 9.09 14.53 6.71
C LYS A 14 7.61 14.82 6.91
N GLN A 15 7.30 16.01 7.41
CA GLN A 15 5.90 16.40 7.60
C GLN A 15 5.19 16.50 6.25
N GLU A 16 5.86 17.00 5.21
CA GLU A 16 5.34 17.00 3.85
C GLU A 16 5.04 15.57 3.36
N LYS A 17 6.00 14.64 3.54
CA LYS A 17 5.81 13.24 3.14
C LYS A 17 4.67 12.57 3.92
N LYS A 18 4.61 12.82 5.24
CA LYS A 18 3.51 12.33 6.08
C LYS A 18 2.16 12.88 5.62
N MET A 19 2.09 14.17 5.29
CA MET A 19 0.88 14.80 4.78
C MET A 19 0.45 14.19 3.45
N SER A 20 1.40 13.93 2.54
CA SER A 20 1.13 13.25 1.26
C SER A 20 0.51 11.86 1.45
N VAL A 21 1.03 11.05 2.39
CA VAL A 21 0.46 9.73 2.69
C VAL A 21 -0.93 9.84 3.30
N ILE A 22 -1.13 10.77 4.24
CA ILE A 22 -2.45 11.02 4.84
C ILE A 22 -3.46 11.45 3.77
N ALA A 23 -3.07 12.35 2.86
CA ALA A 23 -3.92 12.81 1.77
C ALA A 23 -4.30 11.67 0.82
N ASN A 24 -3.35 10.79 0.48
CA ASN A 24 -3.62 9.59 -0.33
C ASN A 24 -4.58 8.64 0.38
N ASN A 25 -4.34 8.34 1.67
CA ASN A 25 -5.22 7.49 2.46
C ASN A 25 -6.64 8.08 2.56
N LEU A 26 -6.74 9.39 2.75
CA LEU A 26 -8.02 10.09 2.84
C LEU A 26 -8.78 10.08 1.51
N ALA A 27 -8.09 10.30 0.39
CA ALA A 27 -8.68 10.23 -0.94
C ALA A 27 -9.27 8.84 -1.24
N ASN A 28 -8.70 7.79 -0.65
CA ASN A 28 -9.11 6.41 -0.86
C ASN A 28 -9.95 5.81 0.28
N VAL A 29 -10.36 6.60 1.30
CA VAL A 29 -11.06 6.08 2.48
C VAL A 29 -12.38 5.38 2.14
N ASN A 30 -13.08 5.81 1.08
CA ASN A 30 -14.32 5.22 0.60
C ASN A 30 -14.11 4.14 -0.48
N SER A 31 -12.85 3.80 -0.82
CA SER A 31 -12.57 2.77 -1.82
C SER A 31 -12.67 1.39 -1.20
N PRO A 32 -13.54 0.49 -1.71
CA PRO A 32 -13.66 -0.86 -1.19
C PRO A 32 -12.31 -1.60 -1.28
N GLY A 33 -11.95 -2.30 -0.22
CA GLY A 33 -10.71 -3.09 -0.17
C GLY A 33 -9.42 -2.28 -0.15
N PHE A 34 -9.48 -0.96 0.04
CA PHE A 34 -8.29 -0.12 0.20
C PHE A 34 -7.52 -0.52 1.47
N LYS A 35 -6.20 -0.57 1.36
CA LYS A 35 -5.28 -0.78 2.47
C LYS A 35 -4.42 0.46 2.64
N ARG A 36 -4.44 1.02 3.84
CA ARG A 36 -3.74 2.27 4.13
C ARG A 36 -2.24 2.06 4.17
N ASP A 37 -1.51 3.01 3.63
CA ASP A 37 -0.06 3.05 3.77
C ASP A 37 0.33 3.86 5.01
N GLN A 38 1.38 3.40 5.67
CA GLN A 38 2.00 4.06 6.82
C GLN A 38 3.46 4.35 6.52
N LEU A 39 3.93 5.52 6.91
CA LEU A 39 5.34 5.86 6.85
C LEU A 39 6.07 5.23 8.02
N VAL A 40 7.14 4.50 7.70
CA VAL A 40 8.09 4.01 8.67
C VAL A 40 9.27 4.97 8.69
N PHE A 41 9.55 5.53 9.86
CA PHE A 41 10.69 6.43 10.09
C PHE A 41 11.84 5.64 10.69
N GLU A 42 13.04 5.94 10.22
CA GLU A 42 14.26 5.43 10.80
C GLU A 42 15.08 6.59 11.38
N SER A 43 15.61 6.39 12.57
CA SER A 43 16.54 7.32 13.16
C SER A 43 17.94 7.04 12.59
N LEU A 44 18.42 7.95 11.79
CA LEU A 44 19.81 7.94 11.33
C LEU A 44 20.68 8.57 12.43
N LEU A 45 20.98 7.77 13.46
CA LEU A 45 22.01 8.15 14.41
C LEU A 45 23.35 8.10 13.70
N PRO A 46 24.21 9.12 13.84
CA PRO A 46 25.61 8.96 13.43
C PRO A 46 26.18 7.78 14.21
N PRO A 47 26.82 6.81 13.55
CA PRO A 47 27.36 5.66 14.25
C PRO A 47 28.37 6.13 15.29
N PHE A 48 28.24 5.63 16.53
CA PHE A 48 29.26 5.77 17.53
C PHE A 48 30.55 5.20 16.94
N LYS A 49 31.57 6.01 16.96
CA LYS A 49 32.84 5.85 16.28
C LYS A 49 33.58 4.61 16.75
N ASP A 50 33.41 3.48 16.09
CA ASP A 50 34.46 2.50 16.01
C ASP A 50 35.38 2.88 14.84
N LYS A 51 36.60 3.24 15.17
CA LYS A 51 37.60 3.84 14.24
C LYS A 51 38.04 2.93 13.08
N ASN A 52 37.46 1.71 12.95
CA ASN A 52 37.93 0.69 12.01
C ASN A 52 36.89 0.21 10.98
N ASP A 53 35.70 0.79 10.89
CA ASP A 53 34.71 0.36 9.91
C ASP A 53 34.71 1.28 8.66
N LEU A 54 35.51 0.90 7.68
CA LEU A 54 35.65 1.60 6.39
C LEU A 54 34.40 1.51 5.49
N THR A 55 33.46 0.60 5.78
CA THR A 55 32.23 0.45 4.99
C THR A 55 31.20 1.51 5.33
N PHE A 56 31.20 1.97 6.58
CA PHE A 56 30.30 2.99 7.07
C PHE A 56 30.64 4.41 6.57
N GLU A 57 31.93 4.70 6.36
CA GLU A 57 32.36 6.01 5.85
C GLU A 57 31.84 6.29 4.44
N LYS A 58 31.71 5.25 3.60
CA LYS A 58 31.28 5.41 2.21
C LYS A 58 29.78 5.72 2.09
N SER A 59 28.94 5.16 2.96
CA SER A 59 27.51 5.46 3.02
C SER A 59 27.22 6.80 3.68
N ARG A 60 28.03 7.23 4.65
CA ARG A 60 27.89 8.50 5.35
C ARG A 60 28.22 9.69 4.48
N ASN A 61 29.29 9.58 3.66
CA ASN A 61 29.74 10.65 2.79
C ASN A 61 28.78 10.94 1.63
N ALA A 62 27.86 10.03 1.31
CA ALA A 62 26.83 10.25 0.29
C ALA A 62 25.63 11.06 0.79
N LEU A 63 25.41 11.16 2.11
CA LEU A 63 24.22 11.75 2.72
C LEU A 63 24.49 12.98 3.61
N LEU A 64 25.76 13.27 3.97
CA LEU A 64 26.11 14.37 4.85
C LEU A 64 27.14 15.30 4.18
N PRO A 65 27.04 16.63 4.40
CA PRO A 65 28.10 17.56 4.02
C PRO A 65 29.41 17.20 4.71
N PRO A 66 30.59 17.39 4.02
CA PRO A 66 31.86 16.85 4.47
C PRO A 66 32.45 17.44 5.78
N GLU A 67 31.83 18.47 6.34
CA GLU A 67 32.35 19.16 7.54
C GLU A 67 31.70 18.75 8.88
N GLN A 68 30.78 17.76 8.89
CA GLN A 68 29.97 17.48 10.08
C GLN A 68 30.27 16.14 10.79
N SER A 69 31.54 15.78 10.88
CA SER A 69 31.94 14.50 11.48
C SER A 69 31.87 14.44 13.03
N ASN A 70 31.45 15.50 13.70
CA ASN A 70 31.56 15.60 15.16
C ASN A 70 30.32 16.09 15.90
N SER A 71 29.14 16.15 15.26
CA SER A 71 27.91 16.60 15.94
C SER A 71 27.07 15.41 16.42
N ASN A 72 26.63 15.46 17.68
CA ASN A 72 25.60 14.60 18.27
C ASN A 72 24.20 14.82 17.65
N VAL A 73 24.13 15.05 16.35
CA VAL A 73 22.89 15.36 15.63
C VAL A 73 22.31 14.09 15.03
N ALA A 74 21.14 13.71 15.50
CA ALA A 74 20.37 12.63 14.92
C ALA A 74 19.53 13.17 13.75
N TYR A 75 19.74 12.62 12.58
CA TYR A 75 18.85 12.81 11.43
C TYR A 75 17.81 11.69 11.42
N VAL A 76 16.59 12.03 11.06
CA VAL A 76 15.54 11.01 10.88
C VAL A 76 15.32 10.84 9.38
N GLY A 77 15.52 9.64 8.87
CA GLY A 77 15.21 9.25 7.51
C GLY A 77 13.80 8.65 7.39
N VAL A 78 13.31 8.55 6.16
CA VAL A 78 12.16 7.72 5.83
C VAL A 78 12.70 6.35 5.45
N ALA A 79 12.44 5.33 6.28
CA ALA A 79 12.89 3.96 6.02
C ALA A 79 12.08 3.31 4.88
N GLY A 80 10.81 3.71 4.71
CA GLY A 80 9.95 3.17 3.67
C GLY A 80 8.46 3.36 3.97
N PHE A 81 7.66 2.64 3.20
CA PHE A 81 6.22 2.54 3.39
C PHE A 81 5.88 1.12 3.84
N ALA A 82 4.96 1.00 4.77
CA ALA A 82 4.37 -0.27 5.18
C ALA A 82 2.87 -0.20 4.94
N THR A 83 2.33 -1.16 4.19
CA THR A 83 0.90 -1.26 3.97
C THR A 83 0.27 -2.05 5.12
N ASP A 84 -0.76 -1.48 5.74
CA ASP A 84 -1.53 -2.14 6.80
C ASP A 84 -2.57 -3.07 6.19
N PHE A 85 -2.34 -4.37 6.26
CA PHE A 85 -3.27 -5.40 5.78
C PHE A 85 -4.34 -5.80 6.80
N GLY A 86 -4.48 -5.11 7.92
CA GLY A 86 -5.53 -5.34 8.90
C GLY A 86 -6.93 -5.38 8.26
N GLN A 87 -7.82 -6.23 8.79
CA GLN A 87 -9.21 -6.32 8.32
C GLN A 87 -9.97 -5.04 8.66
N GLY A 88 -10.62 -4.44 7.66
CA GLY A 88 -11.55 -3.32 7.84
C GLY A 88 -12.94 -3.78 8.22
N GLY A 89 -13.83 -2.84 8.53
CA GLY A 89 -15.25 -3.12 8.72
C GLY A 89 -15.87 -3.66 7.44
N LEU A 90 -16.74 -4.67 7.59
CA LEU A 90 -17.56 -5.20 6.49
C LEU A 90 -18.86 -4.40 6.44
N GLU A 91 -19.20 -3.90 5.26
CA GLU A 91 -20.43 -3.15 5.00
C GLU A 91 -21.36 -3.96 4.10
N GLN A 92 -22.63 -4.07 4.48
CA GLN A 92 -23.63 -4.75 3.67
C GLN A 92 -24.28 -3.75 2.69
N THR A 93 -24.11 -4.01 1.39
CA THR A 93 -24.59 -3.11 0.33
C THR A 93 -25.92 -3.56 -0.30
N ASN A 94 -26.41 -4.74 -0.01
CA ASN A 94 -27.59 -5.38 -0.64
C ASN A 94 -27.46 -5.62 -2.16
N ASN A 95 -26.28 -5.43 -2.74
CA ASN A 95 -25.98 -5.79 -4.11
C ASN A 95 -25.41 -7.21 -4.13
N VAL A 96 -26.00 -8.09 -4.94
CA VAL A 96 -25.65 -9.52 -5.00
C VAL A 96 -24.20 -9.74 -5.44
N PHE A 97 -23.65 -8.84 -6.26
CA PHE A 97 -22.29 -8.95 -6.79
C PHE A 97 -21.24 -8.16 -5.97
N ASP A 98 -21.65 -7.53 -4.87
CA ASP A 98 -20.70 -6.96 -3.93
C ASP A 98 -20.31 -8.03 -2.92
N VAL A 99 -19.07 -8.49 -2.99
CA VAL A 99 -18.54 -9.59 -2.17
C VAL A 99 -17.38 -9.08 -1.35
N ALA A 100 -17.34 -9.41 -0.08
CA ALA A 100 -16.22 -9.11 0.80
C ALA A 100 -15.54 -10.39 1.27
N LEU A 101 -14.21 -10.36 1.33
CA LEU A 101 -13.43 -11.43 1.95
C LEU A 101 -13.28 -11.16 3.44
N ASP A 102 -13.73 -12.07 4.28
CA ASP A 102 -13.43 -12.07 5.70
C ASP A 102 -12.15 -12.90 5.94
N GLY A 103 -11.16 -12.29 6.59
CA GLY A 103 -9.87 -12.91 6.80
C GLY A 103 -8.82 -12.63 5.72
N LYS A 104 -7.84 -13.52 5.58
CA LYS A 104 -6.70 -13.37 4.65
C LYS A 104 -7.05 -13.90 3.27
N GLY A 105 -6.63 -13.20 2.21
CA GLY A 105 -6.80 -13.63 0.83
C GLY A 105 -7.04 -12.47 -0.14
N PHE A 106 -7.16 -12.79 -1.43
CA PHE A 106 -7.43 -11.82 -2.49
C PHE A 106 -8.31 -12.49 -3.55
N PHE A 107 -9.09 -11.71 -4.26
CA PHE A 107 -9.69 -12.15 -5.50
C PHE A 107 -8.63 -12.14 -6.59
N ALA A 108 -8.57 -13.20 -7.38
CA ALA A 108 -7.76 -13.25 -8.58
C ALA A 108 -8.59 -12.74 -9.76
N VAL A 109 -8.01 -11.85 -10.56
CA VAL A 109 -8.65 -11.31 -11.78
C VAL A 109 -7.72 -11.46 -12.97
N ASN A 110 -8.28 -11.78 -14.12
CA ASN A 110 -7.53 -11.89 -15.37
C ASN A 110 -7.42 -10.51 -16.01
N THR A 111 -6.21 -9.99 -16.09
CA THR A 111 -5.90 -8.74 -16.78
C THR A 111 -5.17 -9.03 -18.09
N PRO A 112 -5.10 -8.08 -19.05
CA PRO A 112 -4.32 -8.26 -20.28
C PRO A 112 -2.84 -8.61 -20.04
N ASP A 113 -2.28 -8.17 -18.91
CA ASP A 113 -0.88 -8.40 -18.53
C ASP A 113 -0.68 -9.68 -17.70
N GLY A 114 -1.75 -10.43 -17.44
CA GLY A 114 -1.74 -11.66 -16.64
C GLY A 114 -2.66 -11.61 -15.42
N THR A 115 -2.49 -12.55 -14.49
CA THR A 115 -3.31 -12.61 -13.27
C THR A 115 -2.90 -11.52 -12.29
N ALA A 116 -3.87 -10.71 -11.87
CA ALA A 116 -3.70 -9.73 -10.82
C ALA A 116 -4.54 -10.10 -9.59
N TYR A 117 -4.20 -9.54 -8.42
CA TYR A 117 -4.87 -9.81 -7.17
C TYR A 117 -5.49 -8.53 -6.61
N THR A 118 -6.75 -8.61 -6.18
CA THR A 118 -7.47 -7.47 -5.63
C THR A 118 -8.25 -7.81 -4.37
N ARG A 119 -8.45 -6.82 -3.50
CA ARG A 119 -9.38 -6.88 -2.37
C ARG A 119 -10.71 -6.18 -2.67
N LYS A 120 -10.80 -5.51 -3.82
CA LYS A 120 -12.05 -4.87 -4.24
C LYS A 120 -13.04 -5.95 -4.65
N GLY A 121 -14.15 -6.04 -3.91
CA GLY A 121 -15.19 -7.03 -4.15
C GLY A 121 -16.43 -6.45 -4.83
N ARG A 122 -16.33 -5.30 -5.50
CA ARG A 122 -17.43 -4.75 -6.28
C ARG A 122 -17.33 -5.24 -7.71
N PHE A 123 -18.20 -6.20 -8.04
CA PHE A 123 -18.24 -6.85 -9.36
C PHE A 123 -19.55 -6.55 -10.08
N HIS A 124 -19.58 -6.81 -11.38
CA HIS A 124 -20.77 -6.77 -12.21
C HIS A 124 -20.67 -7.83 -13.32
N LEU A 125 -21.79 -8.10 -14.00
CA LEU A 125 -21.79 -9.02 -15.14
C LEU A 125 -21.52 -8.25 -16.43
N ASP A 126 -20.68 -8.82 -17.27
CA ASP A 126 -20.48 -8.36 -18.65
C ASP A 126 -21.60 -8.91 -19.57
N PRO A 127 -21.68 -8.50 -20.87
CA PRO A 127 -22.64 -9.02 -21.83
C PRO A 127 -22.56 -10.54 -22.05
N ASN A 128 -21.45 -11.16 -21.70
CA ASN A 128 -21.22 -12.60 -21.79
C ASN A 128 -21.52 -13.34 -20.48
N ASN A 129 -22.16 -12.67 -19.51
CA ASN A 129 -22.44 -13.17 -18.16
C ASN A 129 -21.17 -13.56 -17.35
N ARG A 130 -20.03 -13.00 -17.66
CA ARG A 130 -18.82 -13.16 -16.86
C ARG A 130 -18.83 -12.14 -15.72
N LEU A 131 -18.38 -12.58 -14.56
CA LEU A 131 -18.18 -11.69 -13.41
C LEU A 131 -16.91 -10.88 -13.64
N VAL A 132 -17.04 -9.55 -13.72
CA VAL A 132 -15.93 -8.63 -13.99
C VAL A 132 -15.84 -7.52 -12.94
N ASP A 133 -14.64 -6.98 -12.77
CA ASP A 133 -14.40 -5.80 -11.93
C ASP A 133 -14.80 -4.51 -12.66
N VAL A 134 -14.70 -3.36 -11.99
CA VAL A 134 -15.01 -2.03 -12.58
C VAL A 134 -14.13 -1.67 -13.79
N ASN A 135 -13.01 -2.35 -13.99
CA ASN A 135 -12.10 -2.14 -15.13
C ASN A 135 -12.38 -3.12 -16.28
N GLY A 136 -13.33 -4.05 -16.12
CA GLY A 136 -13.66 -5.07 -17.09
C GLY A 136 -12.79 -6.33 -17.03
N ASN A 137 -11.97 -6.49 -15.99
CA ASN A 137 -11.16 -7.68 -15.79
C ASN A 137 -12.01 -8.81 -15.21
N SER A 138 -11.98 -10.01 -15.81
CA SER A 138 -12.77 -11.15 -15.35
C SER A 138 -12.23 -11.73 -14.04
N VAL A 139 -13.15 -12.10 -13.15
CA VAL A 139 -12.81 -12.81 -11.91
C VAL A 139 -12.42 -14.24 -12.25
N GLN A 140 -11.29 -14.69 -11.72
CA GLN A 140 -10.75 -16.01 -11.95
C GLN A 140 -11.39 -17.03 -11.01
N ALA A 141 -11.89 -18.14 -11.57
CA ALA A 141 -12.35 -19.30 -10.81
C ALA A 141 -11.17 -20.15 -10.33
N GLN A 142 -11.43 -21.03 -9.38
CA GLN A 142 -10.48 -22.05 -8.95
C GLN A 142 -10.17 -22.99 -10.14
N GLY A 143 -8.96 -22.86 -10.68
CA GLY A 143 -8.55 -23.58 -11.90
C GLY A 143 -8.17 -22.68 -13.08
N GLY A 144 -8.28 -21.35 -12.94
CA GLY A 144 -7.74 -20.39 -13.89
C GLY A 144 -8.71 -19.87 -14.95
N GLY A 145 -9.93 -20.40 -15.04
CA GLY A 145 -10.97 -19.93 -15.97
C GLY A 145 -11.74 -18.73 -15.42
N ASP A 146 -12.55 -18.08 -16.27
CA ASP A 146 -13.43 -16.99 -15.88
C ASP A 146 -14.65 -17.51 -15.11
N VAL A 147 -15.11 -16.76 -14.12
CA VAL A 147 -16.39 -17.03 -13.44
C VAL A 147 -17.53 -16.58 -14.33
N VAL A 148 -18.32 -17.56 -14.85
CA VAL A 148 -19.49 -17.30 -15.69
C VAL A 148 -20.77 -17.65 -14.92
N VAL A 149 -21.69 -16.68 -14.83
CA VAL A 149 -22.98 -16.87 -14.17
C VAL A 149 -23.99 -17.36 -15.20
N GLN A 150 -24.39 -18.63 -15.10
CA GLN A 150 -25.38 -19.24 -15.98
C GLN A 150 -26.75 -19.20 -15.32
N GLY A 151 -27.79 -18.86 -16.07
CA GLY A 151 -29.18 -18.94 -15.62
C GLY A 151 -29.72 -17.65 -15.00
N LEU A 152 -30.01 -16.67 -15.82
CA LEU A 152 -30.62 -15.37 -15.46
C LEU A 152 -32.10 -15.47 -15.03
N GLY A 153 -32.54 -16.48 -14.29
CA GLY A 153 -33.89 -16.61 -13.80
C GLY A 153 -34.04 -17.02 -12.33
N GLY A 154 -32.91 -17.25 -11.65
CA GLY A 154 -32.88 -17.69 -10.25
C GLY A 154 -32.27 -16.65 -9.30
N LYS A 155 -32.55 -16.82 -8.01
CA LYS A 155 -31.88 -16.03 -6.96
C LYS A 155 -30.40 -16.46 -6.91
N ILE A 156 -29.49 -15.54 -7.21
CA ILE A 156 -28.05 -15.77 -7.07
C ILE A 156 -27.72 -15.60 -5.58
N THR A 157 -27.07 -16.60 -5.00
CA THR A 157 -26.55 -16.55 -3.64
C THR A 157 -25.08 -16.91 -3.70
N ILE A 158 -24.26 -16.12 -3.06
CA ILE A 158 -22.82 -16.38 -2.90
C ILE A 158 -22.64 -16.85 -1.46
N ASP A 159 -22.29 -18.12 -1.30
CA ASP A 159 -21.96 -18.70 0.01
C ASP A 159 -20.48 -18.53 0.31
N ALA A 160 -20.17 -18.47 1.63
CA ALA A 160 -18.83 -18.31 2.16
C ALA A 160 -18.00 -19.61 2.08
#